data_18bdb8bf7c60e9c4ef094e7b367655c1
#
_entry.id   18bdb8bf7c60e9c4ef094e7b367655c1
#
_cell.length_a   1.000
_cell.length_b   1.000
_cell.length_c   1.000
_cell.angle_alpha   90.00
_cell.angle_beta   90.00
_cell.angle_gamma   90.00
#
_symmetry.space_group_name_H-M   'P 1'
#
loop_
_entity.id
_entity.type
_entity.pdbx_description
1 polymer ?
#
loop_
_entity_poly.entity_id
_entity_poly.type
_entity_poly.pdbx_seq_one_letter_code
_entity_poly.pdbx_strand_id
1 'polypeptide(L)'
;MGYLLQNGGLGMAGDWIITGGRPLQGRVEVPAAKNSVLPLLAASLLCSGPVRLQNVPRLTDVEDCLALLRGVGCTAGWQGAELAVQGQPMRTDLAPEAAGRMRASILFCAPLLARLGRVSTVLPGGCRIGARPIDLHLQGLAQMGVRQLPAAPGQLTLYAPAGLRGAEICLSFPSVGATETLLLAAATAQGQTVLHGAAKEPEIADLAAFLNACGGCVEGAGTDTIRVQGRRCLAGCTFMPVADRIIASTLACAAAAAGGRVELAGCAPGLYAPLLEILEQMGCTVERARDAAAISRFGALRGAGNVHTAPYPGLATDAAPLLAAVMLYACLLYTSPSPRD
;
A
#
# COMPACT_ATOMS: atom_id res chain seq x y z
N MET A 1 28.37 -18.83 0.47
CA MET A 1 27.97 -19.35 -0.86
C MET A 1 26.48 -19.00 -0.97
N GLY A 2 26.22 -17.86 -1.58
CA GLY A 2 24.89 -17.25 -1.64
C GLY A 2 24.01 -17.99 -2.63
N TYR A 3 22.81 -18.31 -2.21
CA TYR A 3 21.76 -18.65 -3.15
C TYR A 3 21.09 -17.34 -3.60
N LEU A 4 21.51 -16.88 -4.75
CA LEU A 4 20.83 -15.91 -5.56
C LEU A 4 19.42 -16.44 -5.85
N LEU A 5 18.41 -15.66 -5.49
CA LEU A 5 17.13 -15.72 -6.17
C LEU A 5 17.42 -15.37 -7.65
N GLN A 6 17.52 -16.38 -8.48
CA GLN A 6 17.58 -16.16 -9.92
C GLN A 6 16.27 -15.47 -10.34
N ASN A 7 16.42 -14.33 -10.97
CA ASN A 7 15.35 -13.61 -11.66
C ASN A 7 14.67 -14.55 -12.67
N GLY A 8 13.63 -15.25 -12.23
CA GLY A 8 12.68 -15.87 -13.12
C GLY A 8 11.83 -14.76 -13.74
N GLY A 9 11.95 -14.56 -15.05
CA GLY A 9 11.09 -13.65 -15.79
C GLY A 9 9.62 -14.00 -15.57
N LEU A 10 8.77 -13.00 -15.68
CA LEU A 10 7.32 -13.10 -15.72
C LEU A 10 6.88 -14.27 -16.59
N GLY A 11 6.28 -15.31 -15.97
CA GLY A 11 5.52 -16.28 -16.73
C GLY A 11 5.91 -17.75 -16.65
N MET A 12 6.26 -18.28 -15.48
CA MET A 12 6.16 -19.74 -15.23
C MET A 12 5.76 -19.96 -13.77
N ALA A 13 4.63 -20.60 -13.54
CA ALA A 13 4.33 -21.23 -12.26
C ALA A 13 5.35 -22.39 -12.11
N GLY A 14 6.45 -22.10 -11.43
CA GLY A 14 7.45 -23.14 -11.09
C GLY A 14 7.20 -23.64 -9.68
N ASP A 15 7.46 -24.91 -9.45
CA ASP A 15 7.44 -25.48 -8.11
C ASP A 15 8.57 -24.89 -7.26
N TRP A 16 8.24 -24.52 -6.01
CA TRP A 16 9.24 -24.06 -5.05
C TRP A 16 9.78 -25.25 -4.27
N ILE A 17 11.09 -25.48 -4.31
CA ILE A 17 11.76 -26.47 -3.47
C ILE A 17 12.41 -25.74 -2.31
N ILE A 18 11.92 -25.98 -1.09
CA ILE A 18 12.43 -25.34 0.13
C ILE A 18 13.13 -26.39 0.97
N THR A 19 14.44 -26.18 1.21
CA THR A 19 15.24 -27.01 2.14
C THR A 19 15.40 -26.23 3.44
N GLY A 20 14.70 -26.64 4.48
CA GLY A 20 14.74 -26.03 5.81
C GLY A 20 15.93 -26.45 6.67
N GLY A 21 15.90 -26.09 7.96
CA GLY A 21 16.87 -26.54 8.98
C GLY A 21 18.19 -25.76 9.00
N ARG A 22 18.30 -24.61 8.32
CA ARG A 22 19.50 -23.76 8.34
C ARG A 22 19.18 -22.39 8.93
N PRO A 23 20.02 -21.85 9.86
CA PRO A 23 19.90 -20.48 10.32
C PRO A 23 20.06 -19.48 9.17
N LEU A 24 19.31 -18.39 9.21
CA LEU A 24 19.42 -17.30 8.25
C LEU A 24 20.51 -16.33 8.68
N GLN A 25 21.36 -15.92 7.74
CA GLN A 25 22.41 -14.93 7.98
C GLN A 25 22.55 -14.01 6.78
N GLY A 26 22.66 -12.72 7.03
CA GLY A 26 22.95 -11.74 5.99
C GLY A 26 22.25 -10.42 6.19
N ARG A 27 22.38 -9.58 5.17
CA ARG A 27 21.74 -8.26 5.06
C ARG A 27 20.82 -8.22 3.85
N VAL A 28 19.64 -7.64 4.03
CA VAL A 28 18.64 -7.46 2.98
C VAL A 28 18.25 -5.98 2.92
N GLU A 29 18.33 -5.40 1.74
CA GLU A 29 17.74 -4.09 1.48
C GLU A 29 16.24 -4.26 1.25
N VAL A 30 15.44 -3.60 2.08
CA VAL A 30 13.97 -3.67 2.00
C VAL A 30 13.50 -2.77 0.86
N PRO A 31 12.73 -3.31 -0.11
CA PRO A 31 12.24 -2.50 -1.22
C PRO A 31 11.14 -1.53 -0.78
N ALA A 32 10.74 -0.63 -1.67
CA ALA A 32 9.59 0.23 -1.48
C ALA A 32 8.30 -0.59 -1.26
N ALA A 33 7.41 -0.06 -0.42
CA ALA A 33 6.16 -0.71 -0.08
C ALA A 33 5.23 -0.80 -1.30
N LYS A 34 4.77 -2.02 -1.62
CA LYS A 34 3.74 -2.22 -2.64
C LYS A 34 2.54 -1.31 -2.40
N ASN A 35 2.04 -1.30 -1.17
CA ASN A 35 0.85 -0.54 -0.78
C ASN A 35 1.06 0.98 -0.81
N SER A 36 2.30 1.47 -0.87
CA SER A 36 2.60 2.87 -1.16
C SER A 36 2.73 3.12 -2.66
N VAL A 37 3.44 2.26 -3.38
CA VAL A 37 3.67 2.43 -4.82
C VAL A 37 2.36 2.50 -5.62
N LEU A 38 1.36 1.66 -5.31
CA LEU A 38 0.11 1.61 -6.08
C LEU A 38 -0.68 2.92 -6.02
N PRO A 39 -0.92 3.57 -4.84
CA PRO A 39 -1.56 4.88 -4.80
C PRO A 39 -0.71 5.99 -5.44
N LEU A 40 0.63 5.94 -5.36
CA LEU A 40 1.50 6.92 -6.04
C LEU A 40 1.40 6.81 -7.56
N LEU A 41 1.26 5.60 -8.10
CA LEU A 41 0.99 5.38 -9.53
C LEU A 41 -0.36 5.96 -9.95
N ALA A 42 -1.40 5.78 -9.15
CA ALA A 42 -2.69 6.43 -9.40
C ALA A 42 -2.58 7.97 -9.30
N ALA A 43 -1.85 8.49 -8.30
CA ALA A 43 -1.62 9.91 -8.10
C ALA A 43 -0.87 10.58 -9.27
N SER A 44 -0.03 9.83 -10.01
CA SER A 44 0.70 10.33 -11.17
C SER A 44 -0.22 10.89 -12.26
N LEU A 45 -1.47 10.41 -12.35
CA LEU A 45 -2.49 10.94 -13.28
C LEU A 45 -2.89 12.39 -12.97
N LEU A 46 -2.67 12.87 -11.74
CA LEU A 46 -2.94 14.25 -11.35
C LEU A 46 -1.83 15.21 -11.78
N CYS A 47 -0.64 14.68 -12.07
CA CYS A 47 0.54 15.48 -12.38
C CYS A 47 0.58 15.92 -13.84
N SER A 48 1.05 17.13 -14.10
CA SER A 48 1.25 17.66 -15.45
C SER A 48 2.63 17.33 -16.02
N GLY A 49 3.61 17.07 -15.15
CA GLY A 49 4.96 16.70 -15.50
C GLY A 49 5.27 15.22 -15.26
N PRO A 50 6.47 14.75 -15.63
CA PRO A 50 6.87 13.37 -15.44
C PRO A 50 7.02 13.03 -13.96
N VAL A 51 6.58 11.84 -13.59
CA VAL A 51 6.76 11.24 -12.26
C VAL A 51 7.76 10.10 -12.39
N ARG A 52 8.75 10.06 -11.48
CA ARG A 52 9.73 8.99 -11.35
C ARG A 52 9.67 8.41 -9.95
N LEU A 53 9.48 7.10 -9.84
CA LEU A 53 9.51 6.37 -8.58
C LEU A 53 10.75 5.50 -8.50
N GLN A 54 11.47 5.61 -7.37
CA GLN A 54 12.71 4.88 -7.11
C GLN A 54 12.46 3.66 -6.22
N ASN A 55 13.36 2.69 -6.24
CA ASN A 55 13.32 1.48 -5.40
C ASN A 55 12.01 0.67 -5.50
N VAL A 56 11.28 0.78 -6.59
CA VAL A 56 10.00 0.08 -6.80
C VAL A 56 10.26 -1.40 -7.04
N PRO A 57 9.60 -2.33 -6.30
CA PRO A 57 9.72 -3.75 -6.57
C PRO A 57 8.97 -4.15 -7.86
N ARG A 58 9.52 -5.12 -8.59
CA ARG A 58 8.87 -5.69 -9.77
C ARG A 58 7.81 -6.71 -9.35
N LEU A 59 6.56 -6.27 -9.29
CA LEU A 59 5.42 -7.06 -8.83
C LEU A 59 4.31 -7.04 -9.89
N THR A 60 3.51 -8.09 -9.93
CA THR A 60 2.36 -8.18 -10.84
C THR A 60 1.38 -7.02 -10.65
N ASP A 61 1.09 -6.62 -9.41
CA ASP A 61 0.20 -5.49 -9.13
C ASP A 61 0.75 -4.16 -9.71
N VAL A 62 2.08 -3.97 -9.71
CA VAL A 62 2.74 -2.81 -10.34
C VAL A 62 2.57 -2.85 -11.85
N GLU A 63 2.78 -4.01 -12.49
CA GLU A 63 2.57 -4.17 -13.93
C GLU A 63 1.10 -3.94 -14.32
N ASP A 64 0.14 -4.40 -13.51
CA ASP A 64 -1.29 -4.13 -13.73
C ASP A 64 -1.60 -2.62 -13.62
N CYS A 65 -1.01 -1.91 -12.65
CA CYS A 65 -1.10 -0.44 -12.60
C CYS A 65 -0.53 0.23 -13.85
N LEU A 66 0.65 -0.24 -14.33
CA LEU A 66 1.23 0.28 -15.57
C LEU A 66 0.32 0.02 -16.78
N ALA A 67 -0.35 -1.14 -16.83
CA ALA A 67 -1.33 -1.45 -17.87
C ALA A 67 -2.53 -0.50 -17.80
N LEU A 68 -3.05 -0.17 -16.60
CA LEU A 68 -4.11 0.81 -16.42
C LEU A 68 -3.69 2.20 -16.88
N LEU A 69 -2.49 2.66 -16.51
CA LEU A 69 -1.94 3.95 -16.93
C LEU A 69 -1.81 4.06 -18.45
N ARG A 70 -1.28 3.02 -19.10
CA ARG A 70 -1.18 2.96 -20.57
C ARG A 70 -2.56 2.92 -21.22
N GLY A 71 -3.49 2.17 -20.64
CA GLY A 71 -4.87 2.04 -21.10
C GLY A 71 -5.61 3.38 -21.14
N VAL A 72 -5.37 4.28 -20.21
CA VAL A 72 -5.96 5.62 -20.18
C VAL A 72 -5.17 6.66 -21.01
N GLY A 73 -4.06 6.28 -21.64
CA GLY A 73 -3.32 7.13 -22.58
C GLY A 73 -2.00 7.70 -22.06
N CYS A 74 -1.54 7.31 -20.88
CA CYS A 74 -0.23 7.71 -20.36
C CYS A 74 0.89 6.81 -20.89
N THR A 75 2.11 7.34 -20.97
CA THR A 75 3.33 6.56 -21.11
C THR A 75 3.80 6.14 -19.72
N ALA A 76 3.87 4.84 -19.45
CA ALA A 76 4.26 4.31 -18.15
C ALA A 76 5.12 3.05 -18.32
N GLY A 77 6.22 2.96 -17.56
CA GLY A 77 7.11 1.80 -17.62
C GLY A 77 8.43 2.01 -16.92
N TRP A 78 9.26 0.99 -16.99
CA TRP A 78 10.58 0.98 -16.39
C TRP A 78 11.60 1.75 -17.25
N GLN A 79 12.39 2.60 -16.61
CA GLN A 79 13.53 3.29 -17.18
C GLN A 79 14.76 2.96 -16.33
N GLY A 80 15.48 1.91 -16.71
CA GLY A 80 16.53 1.32 -15.87
C GLY A 80 15.95 0.75 -14.56
N ALA A 81 16.45 1.28 -13.43
CA ALA A 81 15.98 0.89 -12.10
C ALA A 81 14.77 1.69 -11.59
N GLU A 82 14.41 2.77 -12.27
CA GLU A 82 13.30 3.64 -11.90
C GLU A 82 12.04 3.30 -12.70
N LEU A 83 10.88 3.60 -12.12
CA LEU A 83 9.60 3.53 -12.81
C LEU A 83 9.18 4.96 -13.17
N ALA A 84 8.88 5.20 -14.46
CA ALA A 84 8.49 6.50 -14.96
C ALA A 84 7.07 6.50 -15.50
N VAL A 85 6.33 7.57 -15.20
CA VAL A 85 4.99 7.84 -15.73
C VAL A 85 4.97 9.25 -16.30
N GLN A 86 4.43 9.40 -17.52
CA GLN A 86 4.31 10.70 -18.18
C GLN A 86 3.06 10.73 -19.07
N GLY A 87 2.52 11.91 -19.29
CA GLY A 87 1.35 12.15 -20.13
C GLY A 87 0.10 12.42 -19.32
N GLN A 88 -0.98 12.70 -20.01
CA GLN A 88 -2.29 13.02 -19.42
C GLN A 88 -3.28 11.93 -19.80
N PRO A 89 -4.20 11.57 -18.89
CA PRO A 89 -5.25 10.62 -19.23
C PRO A 89 -6.19 11.23 -20.29
N MET A 90 -6.51 10.42 -21.31
CA MET A 90 -7.41 10.79 -22.41
C MET A 90 -8.62 9.87 -22.50
N ARG A 91 -8.65 8.80 -21.73
CA ARG A 91 -9.74 7.81 -21.72
C ARG A 91 -10.31 7.67 -20.31
N THR A 92 -11.62 7.52 -20.24
CA THR A 92 -12.38 7.39 -19.00
C THR A 92 -12.54 5.93 -18.54
N ASP A 93 -12.26 4.98 -19.44
CA ASP A 93 -12.53 3.57 -19.20
C ASP A 93 -11.24 2.85 -18.81
N LEU A 94 -11.25 2.27 -17.61
CA LEU A 94 -10.15 1.41 -17.15
C LEU A 94 -10.26 0.03 -17.83
N ALA A 95 -9.11 -0.51 -18.26
CA ALA A 95 -9.04 -1.83 -18.87
C ALA A 95 -9.60 -2.90 -17.91
N PRO A 96 -10.71 -3.60 -18.27
CA PRO A 96 -11.42 -4.49 -17.34
C PRO A 96 -10.55 -5.62 -16.78
N GLU A 97 -9.67 -6.17 -17.61
CA GLU A 97 -8.78 -7.27 -17.22
C GLU A 97 -7.81 -6.85 -16.12
N ALA A 98 -7.13 -5.71 -16.27
CA ALA A 98 -6.21 -5.20 -15.27
C ALA A 98 -6.96 -4.71 -14.01
N ALA A 99 -8.07 -3.98 -14.18
CA ALA A 99 -8.88 -3.49 -13.08
C ALA A 99 -9.49 -4.63 -12.24
N GLY A 100 -9.94 -5.71 -12.89
CA GLY A 100 -10.53 -6.86 -12.21
C GLY A 100 -9.52 -7.76 -11.48
N ARG A 101 -8.21 -7.65 -11.75
CA ARG A 101 -7.20 -8.45 -11.07
C ARG A 101 -6.77 -7.89 -9.72
N MET A 102 -6.90 -6.57 -9.51
CA MET A 102 -6.38 -5.93 -8.30
C MET A 102 -7.39 -5.02 -7.59
N ARG A 103 -7.32 -5.02 -6.26
CA ARG A 103 -8.15 -4.16 -5.42
C ARG A 103 -7.84 -2.67 -5.62
N ALA A 104 -6.57 -2.33 -5.79
CA ALA A 104 -6.09 -0.96 -5.92
C ALA A 104 -6.59 -0.24 -7.18
N SER A 105 -7.25 -0.95 -8.12
CA SER A 105 -7.84 -0.33 -9.31
C SER A 105 -8.86 0.77 -8.98
N ILE A 106 -9.53 0.69 -7.81
CA ILE A 106 -10.46 1.72 -7.34
C ILE A 106 -9.78 3.08 -7.16
N LEU A 107 -8.49 3.10 -6.82
CA LEU A 107 -7.73 4.34 -6.61
C LEU A 107 -7.62 5.18 -7.87
N PHE A 108 -7.66 4.57 -9.05
CA PHE A 108 -7.62 5.26 -10.33
C PHE A 108 -8.90 6.07 -10.63
N CYS A 109 -10.01 5.74 -9.96
CA CYS A 109 -11.26 6.46 -10.15
C CYS A 109 -11.15 7.93 -9.75
N ALA A 110 -10.52 8.24 -8.62
CA ALA A 110 -10.43 9.60 -8.13
C ALA A 110 -9.63 10.53 -9.07
N PRO A 111 -8.42 10.19 -9.53
CA PRO A 111 -7.68 11.00 -10.49
C PRO A 111 -8.39 11.16 -11.84
N LEU A 112 -9.05 10.11 -12.34
CA LEU A 112 -9.79 10.20 -13.60
C LEU A 112 -11.02 11.10 -13.48
N LEU A 113 -11.74 11.03 -12.36
CA LEU A 113 -12.83 11.99 -12.06
C LEU A 113 -12.31 13.44 -11.99
N ALA A 114 -11.16 13.64 -11.34
CA ALA A 114 -10.55 14.97 -11.22
C ALA A 114 -10.12 15.53 -12.58
N ARG A 115 -9.61 14.70 -13.48
CA ARG A 115 -9.06 15.11 -14.77
C ARG A 115 -10.08 15.14 -15.89
N LEU A 116 -11.01 14.18 -15.94
CA LEU A 116 -11.91 13.94 -17.06
C LEU A 116 -13.39 14.06 -16.67
N GLY A 117 -13.70 14.22 -15.37
CA GLY A 117 -15.06 14.30 -14.86
C GLY A 117 -15.86 13.00 -14.89
N ARG A 118 -15.31 11.93 -15.46
CA ARG A 118 -15.98 10.63 -15.57
C ARG A 118 -14.95 9.49 -15.49
N VAL A 119 -15.41 8.34 -14.97
CA VAL A 119 -14.68 7.07 -15.03
C VAL A 119 -15.66 5.91 -15.13
N SER A 120 -15.32 4.91 -15.94
CA SER A 120 -16.00 3.61 -16.00
C SER A 120 -14.98 2.50 -15.74
N THR A 121 -15.35 1.54 -14.90
CA THR A 121 -14.51 0.41 -14.53
C THR A 121 -15.35 -0.80 -14.16
N VAL A 122 -14.73 -1.97 -14.03
CA VAL A 122 -15.34 -3.11 -13.34
C VAL A 122 -15.15 -2.95 -11.83
N LEU A 123 -15.99 -3.61 -11.03
CA LEU A 123 -15.77 -3.66 -9.60
C LEU A 123 -14.38 -4.24 -9.29
N PRO A 124 -13.64 -3.66 -8.32
CA PRO A 124 -12.28 -4.08 -8.01
C PRO A 124 -12.22 -5.56 -7.64
N GLY A 125 -11.27 -6.26 -8.26
CA GLY A 125 -10.98 -7.67 -7.95
C GLY A 125 -10.00 -7.85 -6.78
N GLY A 126 -9.11 -8.82 -6.89
CA GLY A 126 -8.05 -9.11 -5.94
C GLY A 126 -8.37 -10.26 -4.99
N CYS A 127 -7.66 -10.33 -3.88
CA CYS A 127 -7.71 -11.46 -2.95
C CYS A 127 -9.10 -11.69 -2.34
N ARG A 128 -9.57 -12.95 -2.36
CA ARG A 128 -10.90 -13.36 -1.87
C ARG A 128 -10.92 -13.66 -0.36
N ILE A 129 -10.28 -12.82 0.46
CA ILE A 129 -10.21 -12.99 1.92
C ILE A 129 -11.48 -12.47 2.63
N GLY A 130 -12.59 -12.27 1.95
CA GLY A 130 -13.84 -11.77 2.53
C GLY A 130 -14.41 -10.58 1.78
N ALA A 131 -15.55 -10.08 2.25
CA ALA A 131 -16.17 -8.89 1.69
C ALA A 131 -15.31 -7.66 1.95
N ARG A 132 -14.98 -6.95 0.89
CA ARG A 132 -14.25 -5.68 0.96
C ARG A 132 -15.05 -4.62 0.22
N PRO A 133 -16.11 -4.08 0.85
CA PRO A 133 -16.98 -3.11 0.23
C PRO A 133 -16.21 -1.83 -0.14
N ILE A 134 -16.72 -1.11 -1.13
CA ILE A 134 -16.19 0.19 -1.58
C ILE A 134 -17.10 1.35 -1.16
N ASP A 135 -18.03 1.08 -0.27
CA ASP A 135 -19.04 2.02 0.21
C ASP A 135 -18.44 3.30 0.78
N LEU A 136 -17.40 3.19 1.62
CA LEU A 136 -16.71 4.37 2.18
C LEU A 136 -16.05 5.22 1.10
N HIS A 137 -15.49 4.61 0.05
CA HIS A 137 -14.96 5.34 -1.11
C HIS A 137 -16.07 6.13 -1.81
N LEU A 138 -17.20 5.45 -2.11
CA LEU A 138 -18.33 6.05 -2.82
C LEU A 138 -19.04 7.11 -2.01
N GLN A 139 -19.24 6.88 -0.70
CA GLN A 139 -19.84 7.85 0.21
C GLN A 139 -19.02 9.15 0.29
N GLY A 140 -17.69 9.02 0.44
CA GLY A 140 -16.81 10.20 0.48
C GLY A 140 -16.79 10.94 -0.87
N LEU A 141 -16.68 10.21 -1.98
CA LEU A 141 -16.73 10.82 -3.31
C LEU A 141 -18.09 11.51 -3.58
N ALA A 142 -19.19 10.95 -3.11
CA ALA A 142 -20.51 11.57 -3.25
C ALA A 142 -20.60 12.92 -2.53
N GLN A 143 -19.99 13.06 -1.34
CA GLN A 143 -19.90 14.34 -0.62
C GLN A 143 -19.05 15.36 -1.40
N MET A 144 -18.11 14.92 -2.24
CA MET A 144 -17.32 15.77 -3.13
C MET A 144 -18.01 16.08 -4.46
N GLY A 145 -19.29 15.68 -4.64
CA GLY A 145 -20.13 15.98 -5.82
C GLY A 145 -20.13 14.90 -6.90
N VAL A 146 -19.57 13.71 -6.62
CA VAL A 146 -19.60 12.58 -7.56
C VAL A 146 -20.95 11.88 -7.51
N ARG A 147 -21.44 11.48 -8.68
CA ARG A 147 -22.66 10.67 -8.87
C ARG A 147 -22.31 9.31 -9.43
N GLN A 148 -22.91 8.28 -8.90
CA GLN A 148 -22.87 6.95 -9.52
C GLN A 148 -23.98 6.89 -10.59
N LEU A 149 -23.60 6.48 -11.80
CA LEU A 149 -24.52 6.28 -12.91
C LEU A 149 -24.94 4.80 -12.98
N PRO A 150 -26.13 4.50 -13.56
CA PRO A 150 -26.50 3.14 -13.86
C PRO A 150 -25.44 2.44 -14.72
N ALA A 151 -25.09 1.21 -14.34
CA ALA A 151 -24.11 0.38 -15.03
C ALA A 151 -24.53 -1.08 -15.00
N ALA A 152 -23.99 -1.90 -15.89
CA ALA A 152 -24.25 -3.35 -15.88
C ALA A 152 -23.74 -4.01 -14.59
N PRO A 153 -24.27 -5.17 -14.20
CA PRO A 153 -23.80 -5.92 -13.03
C PRO A 153 -22.28 -6.12 -13.09
N GLY A 154 -21.60 -5.85 -11.97
CA GLY A 154 -20.14 -5.94 -11.89
C GLY A 154 -19.37 -4.74 -12.45
N GLN A 155 -20.07 -3.73 -12.96
CA GLN A 155 -19.46 -2.49 -13.44
C GLN A 155 -19.76 -1.32 -12.50
N LEU A 156 -18.90 -0.31 -12.54
CA LEU A 156 -19.00 0.95 -11.80
C LEU A 156 -18.76 2.10 -12.77
N THR A 157 -19.70 3.03 -12.84
CA THR A 157 -19.54 4.29 -13.58
C THR A 157 -19.78 5.46 -12.66
N LEU A 158 -18.79 6.35 -12.54
CA LEU A 158 -18.83 7.54 -11.71
C LEU A 158 -18.73 8.80 -12.58
N TYR A 159 -19.41 9.87 -12.15
CA TYR A 159 -19.46 11.13 -12.88
C TYR A 159 -19.45 12.33 -11.92
N ALA A 160 -18.62 13.30 -12.21
CA ALA A 160 -18.48 14.57 -11.48
C ALA A 160 -18.91 15.75 -12.38
N PRO A 161 -20.21 16.07 -12.50
CA PRO A 161 -20.75 17.02 -13.48
C PRO A 161 -20.21 18.45 -13.32
N ALA A 162 -19.82 18.84 -12.11
CA ALA A 162 -19.30 20.17 -11.80
C ALA A 162 -17.83 20.12 -11.32
N GLY A 163 -17.11 19.02 -11.63
CA GLY A 163 -15.81 18.73 -11.04
C GLY A 163 -15.90 18.33 -9.58
N LEU A 164 -14.74 18.04 -8.98
CA LEU A 164 -14.66 17.70 -7.56
C LEU A 164 -14.61 18.97 -6.70
N ARG A 165 -15.35 18.95 -5.59
CA ARG A 165 -15.38 20.04 -4.62
C ARG A 165 -14.90 19.54 -3.27
N GLY A 166 -14.19 20.40 -2.54
CA GLY A 166 -13.80 20.15 -1.16
C GLY A 166 -15.03 19.94 -0.28
N ALA A 167 -14.89 19.04 0.70
CA ALA A 167 -15.95 18.68 1.63
C ALA A 167 -15.36 18.33 3.00
N GLU A 168 -16.20 18.38 4.02
CA GLU A 168 -15.88 17.80 5.34
C GLU A 168 -16.46 16.39 5.39
N ILE A 169 -15.58 15.39 5.52
CA ILE A 169 -15.90 13.97 5.39
C ILE A 169 -15.51 13.23 6.66
N CYS A 170 -16.45 12.49 7.25
CA CYS A 170 -16.20 11.65 8.40
C CYS A 170 -16.26 10.18 7.97
N LEU A 171 -15.14 9.46 8.06
CA LEU A 171 -15.09 8.01 7.86
C LEU A 171 -15.55 7.31 9.14
N SER A 172 -16.48 6.37 9.01
CA SER A 172 -16.97 5.56 10.13
C SER A 172 -15.94 4.52 10.61
N PHE A 173 -14.92 4.27 9.79
CA PHE A 173 -13.81 3.36 10.07
C PHE A 173 -12.56 3.86 9.35
N PRO A 174 -11.34 3.75 9.95
CA PRO A 174 -10.09 4.21 9.34
C PRO A 174 -9.65 3.28 8.20
N SER A 175 -10.37 3.36 7.07
CA SER A 175 -10.08 2.58 5.87
C SER A 175 -8.93 3.20 5.10
N VAL A 176 -7.84 2.44 4.91
CA VAL A 176 -6.68 2.86 4.12
C VAL A 176 -7.10 3.24 2.69
N GLY A 177 -7.78 2.32 1.98
CA GLY A 177 -8.16 2.57 0.60
C GLY A 177 -9.13 3.74 0.43
N ALA A 178 -10.09 3.94 1.35
CA ALA A 178 -10.99 5.10 1.31
C ALA A 178 -10.21 6.40 1.57
N THR A 179 -9.30 6.41 2.55
CA THR A 179 -8.43 7.57 2.83
C THR A 179 -7.59 7.93 1.61
N GLU A 180 -6.94 6.95 0.96
CA GLU A 180 -6.15 7.15 -0.27
C GLU A 180 -7.02 7.73 -1.40
N THR A 181 -8.19 7.13 -1.67
CA THR A 181 -9.11 7.61 -2.71
C THR A 181 -9.52 9.05 -2.49
N LEU A 182 -9.85 9.41 -1.24
CA LEU A 182 -10.30 10.75 -0.89
C LEU A 182 -9.16 11.77 -0.91
N LEU A 183 -7.94 11.39 -0.53
CA LEU A 183 -6.75 12.23 -0.69
C LEU A 183 -6.47 12.53 -2.17
N LEU A 184 -6.55 11.50 -3.03
CA LEU A 184 -6.38 11.65 -4.48
C LEU A 184 -7.45 12.57 -5.09
N ALA A 185 -8.71 12.43 -4.66
CA ALA A 185 -9.81 13.29 -5.11
C ALA A 185 -9.63 14.72 -4.63
N ALA A 186 -9.25 14.92 -3.36
CA ALA A 186 -9.09 16.22 -2.72
C ALA A 186 -7.90 17.02 -3.26
N ALA A 187 -6.84 16.34 -3.69
CA ALA A 187 -5.59 16.97 -4.11
C ALA A 187 -5.79 18.06 -5.20
N THR A 188 -6.81 17.88 -6.05
CA THR A 188 -7.15 18.85 -7.12
C THR A 188 -8.61 19.32 -7.09
N ALA A 189 -9.35 19.02 -6.02
CA ALA A 189 -10.72 19.51 -5.83
C ALA A 189 -10.77 21.03 -5.63
N GLN A 190 -11.90 21.65 -5.93
CA GLN A 190 -12.12 23.08 -5.67
C GLN A 190 -12.37 23.30 -4.17
N GLY A 191 -11.51 24.07 -3.52
CA GLY A 191 -11.64 24.39 -2.08
C GLY A 191 -10.84 23.45 -1.19
N GLN A 192 -11.23 23.40 0.08
CA GLN A 192 -10.58 22.58 1.10
C GLN A 192 -11.40 21.33 1.39
N THR A 193 -10.72 20.21 1.58
CA THR A 193 -11.30 18.98 2.13
C THR A 193 -10.73 18.72 3.52
N VAL A 194 -11.61 18.37 4.47
CA VAL A 194 -11.22 17.90 5.79
C VAL A 194 -11.72 16.46 5.94
N LEU A 195 -10.81 15.55 6.19
CA LEU A 195 -11.11 14.13 6.35
C LEU A 195 -10.89 13.74 7.81
N HIS A 196 -11.96 13.36 8.51
CA HIS A 196 -11.95 12.82 9.87
C HIS A 196 -12.02 11.31 9.87
N GLY A 197 -11.43 10.66 10.88
CA GLY A 197 -11.36 9.21 10.96
C GLY A 197 -10.45 8.59 9.89
N ALA A 198 -9.47 9.35 9.42
CA ALA A 198 -8.51 8.90 8.43
C ALA A 198 -7.63 7.75 8.95
N ALA A 199 -7.20 6.88 8.05
CA ALA A 199 -6.19 5.87 8.31
C ALA A 199 -4.83 6.55 8.58
N LYS A 200 -4.03 5.93 9.48
CA LYS A 200 -2.75 6.52 9.98
C LYS A 200 -1.53 5.78 9.46
N GLU A 201 -1.71 4.79 8.62
CA GLU A 201 -0.65 3.94 8.08
C GLU A 201 0.42 4.78 7.39
N PRO A 202 1.69 4.34 7.44
CA PRO A 202 2.82 5.06 6.82
C PRO A 202 2.59 5.33 5.33
N GLU A 203 1.87 4.48 4.65
CA GLU A 203 1.53 4.59 3.23
C GLU A 203 0.63 5.82 2.95
N ILE A 204 -0.20 6.22 3.92
CA ILE A 204 -1.01 7.46 3.84
C ILE A 204 -0.11 8.70 3.97
N ALA A 205 0.83 8.67 4.92
CA ALA A 205 1.78 9.76 5.08
C ALA A 205 2.70 9.89 3.85
N ASP A 206 3.07 8.77 3.24
CA ASP A 206 3.87 8.71 2.03
C ASP A 206 3.13 9.28 0.81
N LEU A 207 1.85 8.94 0.63
CA LEU A 207 0.99 9.54 -0.41
C LEU A 207 0.88 11.06 -0.22
N ALA A 208 0.68 11.53 1.01
CA ALA A 208 0.64 12.95 1.31
C ALA A 208 1.97 13.65 1.00
N ALA A 209 3.09 13.04 1.36
CA ALA A 209 4.43 13.54 1.06
C ALA A 209 4.67 13.63 -0.46
N PHE A 210 4.27 12.60 -1.22
CA PHE A 210 4.33 12.62 -2.68
C PHE A 210 3.48 13.75 -3.28
N LEU A 211 2.22 13.89 -2.85
CA LEU A 211 1.35 14.96 -3.33
C LEU A 211 1.95 16.34 -3.04
N ASN A 212 2.53 16.52 -1.84
CA ASN A 212 3.21 17.76 -1.47
C ASN A 212 4.49 18.00 -2.29
N ALA A 213 5.27 16.96 -2.58
CA ALA A 213 6.44 17.05 -3.47
C ALA A 213 6.04 17.47 -4.89
N CYS A 214 4.83 17.12 -5.33
CA CYS A 214 4.27 17.56 -6.60
C CYS A 214 3.62 18.97 -6.54
N GLY A 215 3.74 19.69 -5.43
CA GLY A 215 3.17 21.04 -5.26
C GLY A 215 1.75 21.05 -4.70
N GLY A 216 1.28 19.94 -4.16
CA GLY A 216 0.03 19.82 -3.40
C GLY A 216 0.10 20.52 -2.03
N CYS A 217 -0.98 20.39 -1.27
CA CYS A 217 -1.06 20.95 0.08
C CYS A 217 -1.90 20.02 0.96
N VAL A 218 -1.22 19.05 1.57
CA VAL A 218 -1.80 18.03 2.45
C VAL A 218 -1.15 18.14 3.83
N GLU A 219 -1.96 18.28 4.86
CA GLU A 219 -1.53 18.40 6.25
C GLU A 219 -2.25 17.36 7.11
N GLY A 220 -1.61 16.94 8.22
CA GLY A 220 -2.19 16.03 9.20
C GLY A 220 -2.15 14.55 8.81
N ALA A 221 -1.50 14.15 7.70
CA ALA A 221 -1.32 12.74 7.37
C ALA A 221 -0.58 11.99 8.48
N GLY A 222 -1.01 10.76 8.79
CA GLY A 222 -0.54 10.00 9.95
C GLY A 222 -1.30 10.30 11.24
N THR A 223 -2.25 11.25 11.21
CA THR A 223 -3.22 11.49 12.30
C THR A 223 -4.63 11.05 11.86
N ASP A 224 -5.62 11.17 12.74
CA ASP A 224 -7.02 10.88 12.41
C ASP A 224 -7.72 11.98 11.60
N THR A 225 -7.08 13.14 11.44
CA THR A 225 -7.64 14.27 10.72
C THR A 225 -6.66 14.80 9.69
N ILE A 226 -7.04 14.72 8.42
CA ILE A 226 -6.22 15.20 7.30
C ILE A 226 -6.93 16.38 6.63
N ARG A 227 -6.17 17.43 6.35
CA ARG A 227 -6.63 18.62 5.61
C ARG A 227 -5.94 18.69 4.26
N VAL A 228 -6.70 18.89 3.22
CA VAL A 228 -6.19 19.02 1.85
C VAL A 228 -6.73 20.32 1.25
N GLN A 229 -5.83 21.22 0.90
CA GLN A 229 -6.17 22.36 0.07
C GLN A 229 -5.97 21.97 -1.39
N GLY A 230 -7.04 21.83 -2.14
CA GLY A 230 -6.97 21.44 -3.54
C GLY A 230 -6.18 22.43 -4.39
N ARG A 231 -5.39 21.90 -5.33
CA ARG A 231 -4.55 22.68 -6.25
C ARG A 231 -5.01 22.45 -7.69
N ARG A 232 -5.02 23.49 -8.49
CA ARG A 232 -5.47 23.41 -9.89
C ARG A 232 -4.58 22.46 -10.74
N CYS A 233 -3.32 22.36 -10.40
CA CYS A 233 -2.35 21.54 -11.12
C CYS A 233 -1.28 21.05 -10.15
N LEU A 234 -0.84 19.81 -10.31
CA LEU A 234 0.32 19.24 -9.65
C LEU A 234 1.45 19.08 -10.66
N ALA A 235 2.67 19.38 -10.26
CA ALA A 235 3.87 19.12 -11.05
C ALA A 235 4.25 17.63 -11.02
N GLY A 236 5.22 17.22 -11.85
CA GLY A 236 5.89 15.93 -11.69
C GLY A 236 7.00 16.02 -10.66
N CYS A 237 7.41 14.87 -10.13
CA CYS A 237 8.55 14.79 -9.23
C CYS A 237 9.29 13.45 -9.36
N THR A 238 10.51 13.40 -8.82
CA THR A 238 11.19 12.13 -8.50
C THR A 238 10.99 11.85 -7.02
N PHE A 239 10.52 10.64 -6.71
CA PHE A 239 10.13 10.28 -5.35
C PHE A 239 10.57 8.86 -5.01
N MET A 240 11.03 8.67 -3.79
CA MET A 240 11.35 7.36 -3.22
C MET A 240 10.26 6.98 -2.23
N PRO A 241 9.41 5.98 -2.54
CA PRO A 241 8.36 5.55 -1.64
C PRO A 241 8.92 4.94 -0.37
N VAL A 242 8.13 4.96 0.71
CA VAL A 242 8.49 4.35 2.00
C VAL A 242 8.78 2.85 1.83
N ALA A 243 9.72 2.33 2.62
CA ALA A 243 10.08 0.92 2.61
C ALA A 243 8.93 0.02 3.09
N ASP A 244 8.87 -1.21 2.57
CA ASP A 244 7.79 -2.16 2.83
C ASP A 244 7.92 -2.79 4.22
N ARG A 245 7.17 -2.26 5.18
CA ARG A 245 7.08 -2.78 6.55
C ARG A 245 6.55 -4.21 6.61
N ILE A 246 5.77 -4.66 5.62
CA ILE A 246 5.22 -6.03 5.57
C ILE A 246 6.32 -7.00 5.15
N ILE A 247 7.13 -6.65 4.15
CA ILE A 247 8.32 -7.42 3.77
C ILE A 247 9.32 -7.43 4.93
N ALA A 248 9.59 -6.29 5.57
CA ALA A 248 10.46 -6.22 6.74
C ALA A 248 9.95 -7.13 7.87
N SER A 249 8.67 -7.10 8.17
CA SER A 249 8.01 -7.98 9.14
C SER A 249 8.15 -9.46 8.78
N THR A 250 7.98 -9.79 7.51
CA THR A 250 8.11 -11.18 7.00
C THR A 250 9.52 -11.70 7.22
N LEU A 251 10.54 -10.91 6.87
CA LEU A 251 11.93 -11.29 7.01
C LEU A 251 12.36 -11.33 8.49
N ALA A 252 11.85 -10.44 9.34
CA ALA A 252 12.05 -10.48 10.77
C ALA A 252 11.48 -11.77 11.39
N CYS A 253 10.26 -12.14 11.02
CA CYS A 253 9.64 -13.40 11.45
C CYS A 253 10.41 -14.64 10.90
N ALA A 254 10.90 -14.57 9.68
CA ALA A 254 11.72 -15.65 9.11
C ALA A 254 13.03 -15.83 9.90
N ALA A 255 13.72 -14.74 10.27
CA ALA A 255 14.91 -14.78 11.12
C ALA A 255 14.60 -15.35 12.53
N ALA A 256 13.47 -14.96 13.10
CA ALA A 256 13.00 -15.48 14.38
C ALA A 256 12.69 -16.98 14.29
N ALA A 257 12.01 -17.45 13.25
CA ALA A 257 11.65 -18.86 13.08
C ALA A 257 12.85 -19.76 12.74
N ALA A 258 13.71 -19.32 11.82
CA ALA A 258 14.86 -20.12 11.38
C ALA A 258 16.08 -20.02 12.31
N GLY A 259 16.19 -18.94 13.10
CA GLY A 259 17.39 -18.60 13.87
C GLY A 259 18.47 -17.94 13.01
N GLY A 260 19.56 -17.53 13.68
CA GLY A 260 20.67 -16.81 13.05
C GLY A 260 20.57 -15.28 13.23
N ARG A 261 21.10 -14.50 12.28
CA ARG A 261 21.08 -13.04 12.31
C ARG A 261 20.79 -12.45 10.92
N VAL A 262 19.75 -11.67 10.83
CA VAL A 262 19.38 -10.95 9.59
C VAL A 262 19.31 -9.45 9.88
N GLU A 263 19.98 -8.66 9.07
CA GLU A 263 19.90 -7.20 9.05
C GLU A 263 18.95 -6.76 7.93
N LEU A 264 17.95 -5.98 8.29
CA LEU A 264 16.97 -5.37 7.40
C LEU A 264 17.34 -3.89 7.25
N ALA A 265 17.86 -3.53 6.10
CA ALA A 265 18.33 -2.18 5.82
C ALA A 265 17.34 -1.41 4.93
N GLY A 266 17.37 -0.09 5.01
CA GLY A 266 16.50 0.80 4.25
C GLY A 266 15.06 0.89 4.80
N CYS A 267 14.76 0.24 5.94
CA CYS A 267 13.44 0.27 6.56
C CYS A 267 13.54 0.68 8.04
N ALA A 268 13.00 1.85 8.37
CA ALA A 268 13.02 2.35 9.74
C ALA A 268 12.27 1.41 10.69
N PRO A 269 12.88 0.98 11.82
CA PRO A 269 12.25 0.05 12.77
C PRO A 269 10.92 0.52 13.33
N GLY A 270 10.70 1.84 13.41
CA GLY A 270 9.44 2.45 13.87
C GLY A 270 8.23 2.06 13.00
N LEU A 271 8.42 1.68 11.73
CA LEU A 271 7.33 1.30 10.84
C LEU A 271 6.68 -0.03 11.21
N TYR A 272 7.38 -0.89 11.95
CA TYR A 272 6.92 -2.21 12.39
C TYR A 272 7.32 -2.53 13.84
N ALA A 273 7.46 -1.49 14.66
CA ALA A 273 7.89 -1.59 16.06
C ALA A 273 7.10 -2.61 16.90
N PRO A 274 5.74 -2.68 16.85
CA PRO A 274 4.99 -3.64 17.65
C PRO A 274 5.38 -5.09 17.36
N LEU A 275 5.70 -5.43 16.12
CA LEU A 275 6.19 -6.76 15.77
C LEU A 275 7.57 -7.03 16.40
N LEU A 276 8.49 -6.07 16.30
CA LEU A 276 9.83 -6.20 16.86
C LEU A 276 9.80 -6.40 18.38
N GLU A 277 8.93 -5.66 19.08
CA GLU A 277 8.72 -5.81 20.52
C GLU A 277 8.21 -7.20 20.91
N ILE A 278 7.28 -7.76 20.12
CA ILE A 278 6.80 -9.13 20.31
C ILE A 278 7.93 -10.14 20.11
N LEU A 279 8.75 -9.99 19.05
CA LEU A 279 9.88 -10.88 18.82
C LEU A 279 10.93 -10.81 19.94
N GLU A 280 11.14 -9.63 20.56
CA GLU A 280 12.00 -9.48 21.74
C GLU A 280 11.42 -10.23 22.96
N GLN A 281 10.12 -10.10 23.22
CA GLN A 281 9.44 -10.86 24.27
C GLN A 281 9.56 -12.38 24.04
N MET A 282 9.56 -12.81 22.78
CA MET A 282 9.76 -14.21 22.41
C MET A 282 11.22 -14.69 22.53
N GLY A 283 12.16 -13.79 22.87
CA GLY A 283 13.57 -14.14 23.10
C GLY A 283 14.51 -13.87 21.92
N CYS A 284 14.07 -13.09 20.94
CA CYS A 284 14.96 -12.56 19.92
C CYS A 284 15.71 -11.33 20.46
N THR A 285 16.92 -11.10 19.92
CA THR A 285 17.64 -9.83 20.12
C THR A 285 17.36 -8.93 18.92
N VAL A 286 16.92 -7.71 19.17
CA VAL A 286 16.65 -6.72 18.13
C VAL A 286 17.54 -5.50 18.33
N GLU A 287 18.46 -5.28 17.41
CA GLU A 287 19.30 -4.08 17.36
C GLU A 287 18.66 -3.09 16.38
N ARG A 288 18.40 -1.87 16.84
CA ARG A 288 17.74 -0.83 16.05
C ARG A 288 18.72 0.27 15.69
N ALA A 289 18.76 0.64 14.42
CA ALA A 289 19.39 1.85 13.91
C ALA A 289 18.31 2.77 13.32
N ARG A 290 18.71 3.93 12.80
CA ARG A 290 17.76 4.90 12.22
C ARG A 290 16.91 4.29 11.11
N ASP A 291 17.54 3.62 10.15
CA ASP A 291 16.91 3.08 8.94
C ASP A 291 17.22 1.59 8.76
N ALA A 292 17.48 0.87 9.86
CA ALA A 292 17.76 -0.57 9.84
C ALA A 292 17.43 -1.22 11.17
N ALA A 293 17.12 -2.52 11.12
CA ALA A 293 17.08 -3.38 12.30
C ALA A 293 17.80 -4.69 12.03
N ALA A 294 18.51 -5.22 13.04
CA ALA A 294 19.05 -6.57 12.97
C ALA A 294 18.32 -7.46 13.98
N ILE A 295 17.79 -8.56 13.50
CA ILE A 295 17.07 -9.55 14.29
C ILE A 295 17.95 -10.79 14.43
N SER A 296 18.20 -11.21 15.68
CA SER A 296 19.03 -12.37 15.99
C SER A 296 18.29 -13.33 16.91
N ARG A 297 18.39 -14.63 16.63
CA ARG A 297 17.92 -15.69 17.52
C ARG A 297 18.92 -16.85 17.53
N PHE A 298 19.43 -17.18 18.72
CA PHE A 298 20.38 -18.26 18.94
C PHE A 298 19.87 -19.31 19.93
N GLY A 299 18.77 -19.02 20.64
CA GLY A 299 18.14 -19.89 21.63
C GLY A 299 16.73 -20.34 21.23
N ALA A 300 16.06 -21.01 22.18
CA ALA A 300 14.66 -21.37 22.05
C ALA A 300 13.75 -20.15 22.14
N LEU A 301 12.68 -20.13 21.35
CA LEU A 301 11.64 -19.11 21.45
C LEU A 301 10.78 -19.36 22.70
N ARG A 302 10.27 -18.26 23.26
CA ARG A 302 9.30 -18.25 24.36
C ARG A 302 7.94 -17.77 23.82
N GLY A 303 6.86 -18.07 24.51
CA GLY A 303 5.55 -17.52 24.18
C GLY A 303 5.46 -16.03 24.43
N ALA A 304 4.77 -15.33 23.55
CA ALA A 304 4.50 -13.89 23.71
C ALA A 304 3.21 -13.59 24.47
N GLY A 305 2.51 -14.61 25.02
CA GLY A 305 1.19 -14.41 25.61
C GLY A 305 0.11 -14.10 24.57
N ASN A 306 -0.89 -13.33 24.94
CA ASN A 306 -1.96 -12.94 24.03
C ASN A 306 -1.50 -11.79 23.14
N VAL A 307 -1.64 -11.98 21.82
CA VAL A 307 -1.31 -10.96 20.80
C VAL A 307 -2.59 -10.51 20.15
N HIS A 308 -2.80 -9.19 20.10
CA HIS A 308 -3.96 -8.57 19.46
C HIS A 308 -3.51 -7.68 18.31
N THR A 309 -4.19 -7.78 17.18
CA THR A 309 -4.01 -6.84 16.07
C THR A 309 -4.85 -5.58 16.29
N ALA A 310 -4.35 -4.46 15.82
CA ALA A 310 -5.03 -3.17 15.90
C ALA A 310 -4.62 -2.29 14.69
N PRO A 311 -5.45 -1.27 14.35
CA PRO A 311 -5.04 -0.25 13.38
C PRO A 311 -3.70 0.39 13.74
N TYR A 312 -2.97 0.84 12.74
CA TYR A 312 -1.68 1.50 12.96
C TYR A 312 -1.82 2.72 13.93
N PRO A 313 -0.89 2.89 14.90
CA PRO A 313 0.41 2.26 15.03
C PRO A 313 0.42 0.92 15.80
N GLY A 314 -0.72 0.29 16.02
CA GLY A 314 -0.77 -1.04 16.61
C GLY A 314 -0.23 -2.13 15.67
N LEU A 315 -0.30 -3.39 16.12
CA LEU A 315 0.12 -4.53 15.32
C LEU A 315 -0.82 -4.72 14.13
N ALA A 316 -0.29 -4.53 12.91
CA ALA A 316 -1.07 -4.69 11.69
C ALA A 316 -1.60 -6.13 11.52
N THR A 317 -2.79 -6.27 10.94
CA THR A 317 -3.38 -7.58 10.62
C THR A 317 -2.53 -8.40 9.65
N ASP A 318 -1.76 -7.74 8.79
CA ASP A 318 -0.80 -8.39 7.87
C ASP A 318 0.32 -9.15 8.62
N ALA A 319 0.65 -8.72 9.85
CA ALA A 319 1.66 -9.39 10.67
C ALA A 319 1.12 -10.64 11.40
N ALA A 320 -0.19 -10.79 11.55
CA ALA A 320 -0.79 -11.89 12.31
C ALA A 320 -0.41 -13.28 11.79
N PRO A 321 -0.52 -13.60 10.47
CA PRO A 321 -0.13 -14.91 9.96
C PRO A 321 1.38 -15.16 10.07
N LEU A 322 2.20 -14.11 10.00
CA LEU A 322 3.66 -14.21 10.16
C LEU A 322 4.02 -14.57 11.60
N LEU A 323 3.42 -13.88 12.57
CA LEU A 323 3.60 -14.20 13.99
C LEU A 323 3.05 -15.58 14.36
N ALA A 324 1.89 -15.96 13.83
CA ALA A 324 1.35 -17.30 14.04
C ALA A 324 2.35 -18.38 13.62
N ALA A 325 3.01 -18.20 12.47
CA ALA A 325 4.06 -19.12 12.03
C ALA A 325 5.25 -19.17 13.00
N VAL A 326 5.69 -18.02 13.54
CA VAL A 326 6.77 -17.97 14.56
C VAL A 326 6.33 -18.64 15.87
N MET A 327 5.09 -18.42 16.31
CA MET A 327 4.53 -18.98 17.54
C MET A 327 4.45 -20.52 17.52
N LEU A 328 4.32 -21.14 16.35
CA LEU A 328 4.41 -22.60 16.22
C LEU A 328 5.78 -23.15 16.67
N TYR A 329 6.86 -22.39 16.48
CA TYR A 329 8.20 -22.76 16.97
C TYR A 329 8.38 -22.50 18.48
N ALA A 330 7.54 -21.67 19.08
CA ALA A 330 7.55 -21.40 20.51
C ALA A 330 6.70 -22.39 21.33
N CYS A 331 6.12 -23.42 20.71
CA CYS A 331 5.23 -24.41 21.31
C CYS A 331 4.02 -23.83 22.07
N LEU A 332 3.50 -22.67 21.66
CA LEU A 332 2.49 -21.93 22.43
C LEU A 332 1.36 -21.32 21.59
N LEU A 333 1.13 -21.74 20.37
CA LEU A 333 -0.08 -21.38 19.65
C LEU A 333 -1.24 -22.24 20.18
N TYR A 334 -2.07 -21.69 21.05
CA TYR A 334 -3.20 -22.42 21.65
C TYR A 334 -4.47 -22.29 20.83
N THR A 335 -4.81 -21.07 20.43
CA THR A 335 -5.93 -20.78 19.54
C THR A 335 -5.66 -19.49 18.77
N SER A 336 -6.07 -19.47 17.52
CA SER A 336 -6.22 -18.24 16.74
C SER A 336 -7.65 -18.22 16.24
N PRO A 337 -8.51 -17.28 16.71
CA PRO A 337 -9.86 -17.20 16.19
C PRO A 337 -9.80 -16.90 14.70
N SER A 338 -10.59 -17.63 13.92
CA SER A 338 -10.75 -17.36 12.50
C SER A 338 -11.45 -16.01 12.33
N PRO A 339 -11.04 -15.15 11.39
CA PRO A 339 -11.81 -13.94 11.08
C PRO A 339 -13.20 -14.23 10.50
N ARG A 340 -13.57 -15.50 10.41
CA ARG A 340 -14.89 -15.96 9.94
C ARG A 340 -15.79 -16.47 11.09
N ASP A 341 -15.25 -16.55 12.30
CA ASP A 341 -15.97 -16.84 13.52
C ASP A 341 -16.38 -15.49 14.18
#